data_400e6a8dceca77b1a7d1742671dcf4ae
#
_entry.id   400e6a8dceca77b1a7d1742671dcf4ae
#
_cell.length_a   1.000
_cell.length_b   1.000
_cell.length_c   1.000
_cell.angle_alpha   90.00
_cell.angle_beta   90.00
_cell.angle_gamma   90.00
#
_symmetry.space_group_name_H-M   'P 1'
#
loop_
_entity.id
_entity.type
_entity.pdbx_description
1 polymer ?
#
loop_
_entity_poly.entity_id
_entity_poly.type
_entity_poly.pdbx_seq_one_letter_code
_entity_poly.pdbx_strand_id
1 'polypeptide(L)'
;MANCLQYFFVDGTMNIGIKTKEFLIMSYVESVLARIKEQNPNEPEFHQAATEVLHSLEAAIEANPQYEKAGLLERLVEPERVVMFRVPWVDDKGNVQVNKGYRVQFNSAIGPYKGGLRFHPSVNLSIIKFLGFEQIF
;
A
#
# COMPACT_ATOMS: atom_id res chain seq x y z
N MET A 1 -9.47 8.77 31.34
CA MET A 1 -8.47 8.71 30.25
C MET A 1 -8.37 7.26 29.84
N ALA A 2 -9.08 6.87 28.82
CA ALA A 2 -9.19 5.46 28.40
C ALA A 2 -8.17 5.20 27.29
N ASN A 3 -7.17 4.39 27.59
CA ASN A 3 -6.34 3.75 26.58
C ASN A 3 -7.17 2.65 25.92
N CYS A 4 -7.76 2.94 24.77
CA CYS A 4 -8.36 1.92 23.94
C CYS A 4 -7.37 1.56 22.82
N LEU A 5 -6.50 0.58 23.12
CA LEU A 5 -5.74 -0.13 22.10
C LEU A 5 -6.65 -1.25 21.61
N GLN A 6 -7.36 -0.99 20.53
CA GLN A 6 -8.21 -1.99 19.89
C GLN A 6 -7.46 -2.56 18.68
N TYR A 7 -6.91 -3.76 18.84
CA TYR A 7 -6.38 -4.54 17.74
C TYR A 7 -7.54 -5.31 17.09
N PHE A 8 -7.90 -4.95 15.87
CA PHE A 8 -8.79 -5.78 15.06
C PHE A 8 -7.94 -6.66 14.17
N PHE A 9 -7.95 -7.96 14.41
CA PHE A 9 -7.59 -8.94 13.41
C PHE A 9 -8.83 -9.14 12.54
N VAL A 10 -8.75 -8.72 11.27
CA VAL A 10 -9.76 -9.11 10.28
C VAL A 10 -9.38 -10.50 9.81
N ASP A 11 -10.14 -11.49 10.25
CA ASP A 11 -9.98 -12.87 9.81
C ASP A 11 -10.28 -12.95 8.30
N GLY A 12 -9.33 -13.47 7.53
CA GLY A 12 -9.29 -13.43 6.07
C GLY A 12 -10.30 -14.33 5.34
N THR A 13 -11.42 -14.67 5.96
CA THR A 13 -12.51 -15.39 5.30
C THR A 13 -13.66 -14.46 4.95
N MET A 14 -13.40 -13.42 4.16
CA MET A 14 -14.47 -12.78 3.40
C MET A 14 -14.83 -13.67 2.22
N ASN A 15 -15.89 -14.41 2.37
CA ASN A 15 -16.59 -15.08 1.29
C ASN A 15 -17.33 -14.02 0.48
N ILE A 16 -16.56 -13.23 -0.32
CA ILE A 16 -17.14 -12.29 -1.27
C ILE A 16 -17.71 -13.13 -2.38
N GLY A 17 -19.02 -13.14 -2.50
CA GLY A 17 -19.76 -13.80 -3.57
C GLY A 17 -19.50 -13.17 -4.95
N ILE A 18 -18.25 -13.10 -5.37
CA ILE A 18 -17.85 -12.75 -6.73
C ILE A 18 -18.07 -14.00 -7.56
N LYS A 19 -18.83 -13.83 -8.65
CA LYS A 19 -19.19 -14.91 -9.60
C LYS A 19 -17.94 -15.70 -9.99
N THR A 20 -17.84 -16.88 -9.49
CA THR A 20 -16.73 -17.84 -9.64
C THR A 20 -16.30 -18.12 -11.09
N LYS A 21 -17.03 -17.63 -12.09
CA LYS A 21 -16.76 -17.87 -13.52
C LYS A 21 -15.79 -16.86 -14.15
N GLU A 22 -15.69 -15.64 -13.64
CA GLU A 22 -14.74 -14.63 -14.16
C GLU A 22 -13.37 -14.73 -13.46
N PHE A 23 -13.32 -15.27 -12.26
CA PHE A 23 -12.09 -15.41 -11.46
C PHE A 23 -11.14 -16.51 -12.00
N LEU A 24 -11.65 -17.45 -12.79
CA LEU A 24 -10.87 -18.57 -13.36
C LEU A 24 -10.03 -18.18 -14.61
N ILE A 25 -10.14 -16.94 -15.09
CA ILE A 25 -9.46 -16.48 -16.32
C ILE A 25 -8.47 -15.33 -16.01
N MET A 26 -8.48 -14.78 -14.79
CA MET A 26 -7.57 -13.70 -14.42
C MET A 26 -6.18 -14.24 -14.10
N SER A 27 -5.14 -13.58 -14.62
CA SER A 27 -3.76 -13.87 -14.21
C SER A 27 -3.57 -13.56 -12.72
N TYR A 28 -2.54 -14.14 -12.12
CA TYR A 28 -2.20 -13.83 -10.71
C TYR A 28 -1.99 -12.33 -10.50
N VAL A 29 -1.28 -11.67 -11.43
CA VAL A 29 -1.07 -10.21 -11.41
C VAL A 29 -2.39 -9.46 -11.41
N GLU A 30 -3.29 -9.78 -12.33
CA GLU A 30 -4.61 -9.14 -12.42
C GLU A 30 -5.45 -9.33 -11.16
N SER A 31 -5.39 -10.51 -10.55
CA SER A 31 -6.12 -10.81 -9.31
C SER A 31 -5.63 -9.93 -8.15
N VAL A 32 -4.33 -9.72 -8.03
CA VAL A 32 -3.74 -8.84 -7.01
C VAL A 32 -4.09 -7.38 -7.28
N LEU A 33 -4.01 -6.92 -8.54
CA LEU A 33 -4.40 -5.56 -8.93
C LEU A 33 -5.87 -5.26 -8.65
N ALA A 34 -6.76 -6.20 -8.95
CA ALA A 34 -8.19 -6.05 -8.64
C ALA A 34 -8.42 -5.89 -7.13
N ARG A 35 -7.74 -6.71 -6.31
CA ARG A 35 -7.86 -6.68 -4.86
C ARG A 35 -7.38 -5.36 -4.26
N ILE A 36 -6.22 -4.82 -4.67
CA ILE A 36 -5.75 -3.54 -4.12
C ILE A 36 -6.64 -2.37 -4.51
N LYS A 37 -7.23 -2.37 -5.71
CA LYS A 37 -8.21 -1.37 -6.14
C LYS A 37 -9.51 -1.42 -5.32
N GLU A 38 -9.95 -2.61 -4.98
CA GLU A 38 -11.13 -2.81 -4.14
C GLU A 38 -10.89 -2.38 -2.69
N GLN A 39 -9.75 -2.77 -2.12
CA GLN A 39 -9.40 -2.47 -0.73
C GLN A 39 -9.04 -1.01 -0.49
N ASN A 40 -8.47 -0.33 -1.48
CA ASN A 40 -7.97 1.03 -1.38
C ASN A 40 -8.52 1.94 -2.49
N PRO A 41 -9.84 2.12 -2.61
CA PRO A 41 -10.45 2.78 -3.78
C PRO A 41 -10.04 4.25 -3.99
N ASN A 42 -9.49 4.89 -2.95
CA ASN A 42 -9.10 6.29 -2.96
C ASN A 42 -7.59 6.51 -3.12
N GLU A 43 -6.86 5.55 -3.70
CA GLU A 43 -5.42 5.59 -3.87
C GLU A 43 -4.97 5.49 -5.34
N PRO A 44 -5.41 6.41 -6.24
CA PRO A 44 -5.20 6.28 -7.67
C PRO A 44 -3.73 6.31 -8.08
N GLU A 45 -2.88 7.12 -7.45
CA GLU A 45 -1.45 7.19 -7.75
C GLU A 45 -0.75 5.87 -7.40
N PHE A 46 -1.11 5.28 -6.26
CA PHE A 46 -0.59 3.97 -5.88
C PHE A 46 -1.08 2.86 -6.82
N HIS A 47 -2.35 2.90 -7.26
CA HIS A 47 -2.87 1.92 -8.23
C HIS A 47 -2.13 1.97 -9.57
N GLN A 48 -1.78 3.18 -10.04
CA GLN A 48 -1.02 3.34 -11.27
C GLN A 48 0.36 2.68 -11.14
N ALA A 49 1.12 3.03 -10.11
CA ALA A 49 2.45 2.46 -9.89
C ALA A 49 2.41 0.94 -9.73
N ALA A 50 1.48 0.43 -8.93
CA ALA A 50 1.32 -1.00 -8.74
C ALA A 50 0.99 -1.71 -10.08
N THR A 51 0.16 -1.11 -10.92
CA THR A 51 -0.19 -1.66 -12.23
C THR A 51 1.05 -1.75 -13.13
N GLU A 52 1.82 -0.68 -13.24
CA GLU A 52 3.02 -0.62 -14.07
C GLU A 52 4.08 -1.63 -13.61
N VAL A 53 4.37 -1.67 -12.31
CA VAL A 53 5.38 -2.56 -11.75
C VAL A 53 4.96 -4.02 -11.84
N LEU A 54 3.73 -4.37 -11.42
CA LEU A 54 3.30 -5.77 -11.39
C LEU A 54 3.21 -6.38 -12.79
N HIS A 55 2.77 -5.62 -13.80
CA HIS A 55 2.82 -6.11 -15.20
C HIS A 55 4.26 -6.32 -15.68
N SER A 56 5.21 -5.50 -15.26
CA SER A 56 6.63 -5.72 -15.62
C SER A 56 7.20 -7.01 -15.02
N LEU A 57 6.62 -7.52 -13.95
CA LEU A 57 7.04 -8.75 -13.28
C LEU A 57 6.35 -10.02 -13.82
N GLU A 58 5.36 -9.89 -14.68
CA GLU A 58 4.49 -10.99 -15.14
C GLU A 58 5.31 -12.19 -15.66
N ALA A 59 6.25 -11.95 -16.57
CA ALA A 59 7.11 -13.00 -17.13
C ALA A 59 7.98 -13.69 -16.06
N ALA A 60 8.43 -12.95 -15.04
CA ALA A 60 9.23 -13.51 -13.95
C ALA A 60 8.38 -14.38 -13.01
N ILE A 61 7.13 -13.99 -12.78
CA ILE A 61 6.16 -14.74 -11.97
C ILE A 61 5.77 -16.04 -12.68
N GLU A 62 5.45 -15.98 -13.97
CA GLU A 62 5.10 -17.15 -14.78
C GLU A 62 6.23 -18.18 -14.82
N ALA A 63 7.48 -17.72 -14.93
CA ALA A 63 8.65 -18.60 -14.90
C ALA A 63 8.91 -19.23 -13.51
N ASN A 64 8.29 -18.70 -12.44
CA ASN A 64 8.57 -19.10 -11.05
C ASN A 64 7.26 -19.26 -10.24
N PRO A 65 6.50 -20.35 -10.45
CA PRO A 65 5.20 -20.56 -9.78
C PRO A 65 5.26 -20.60 -8.25
N GLN A 66 6.44 -20.78 -7.67
CA GLN A 66 6.64 -20.71 -6.23
C GLN A 66 6.38 -19.32 -5.66
N TYR A 67 6.50 -18.24 -6.45
CA TYR A 67 6.24 -16.88 -6.00
C TYR A 67 4.75 -16.63 -5.75
N GLU A 68 3.89 -17.14 -6.63
CA GLU A 68 2.44 -17.12 -6.40
C GLU A 68 2.05 -17.92 -5.15
N LYS A 69 2.58 -19.15 -5.01
CA LYS A 69 2.32 -19.98 -3.82
C LYS A 69 2.77 -19.33 -2.51
N ALA A 70 3.79 -18.46 -2.57
CA ALA A 70 4.29 -17.73 -1.42
C ALA A 70 3.53 -16.40 -1.18
N GLY A 71 2.56 -16.04 -2.02
CA GLY A 71 1.85 -14.76 -1.95
C GLY A 71 2.81 -13.56 -2.10
N LEU A 72 3.77 -13.67 -3.03
CA LEU A 72 4.82 -12.66 -3.14
C LEU A 72 4.27 -11.29 -3.49
N LEU A 73 3.40 -11.21 -4.51
CA LEU A 73 2.87 -9.93 -4.96
C LEU A 73 1.99 -9.26 -3.91
N GLU A 74 1.18 -10.03 -3.19
CA GLU A 74 0.37 -9.53 -2.09
C GLU A 74 1.22 -8.88 -0.99
N ARG A 75 2.35 -9.49 -0.68
CA ARG A 75 3.29 -8.99 0.33
C ARG A 75 4.06 -7.76 -0.14
N LEU A 76 4.28 -7.63 -1.45
CA LEU A 76 4.97 -6.48 -2.03
C LEU A 76 4.07 -5.24 -2.11
N VAL A 77 2.78 -5.42 -2.42
CA VAL A 77 1.85 -4.29 -2.55
C VAL A 77 1.27 -3.82 -1.22
N GLU A 78 1.34 -4.65 -0.17
CA GLU A 78 0.86 -4.29 1.17
C GLU A 78 2.01 -3.78 2.04
N PRO A 79 1.99 -2.53 2.51
CA PRO A 79 3.05 -2.03 3.40
C PRO A 79 3.03 -2.75 4.75
N GLU A 80 4.21 -3.06 5.30
CA GLU A 80 4.35 -3.64 6.64
C GLU A 80 3.78 -2.72 7.72
N ARG A 81 3.82 -1.40 7.51
CA ARG A 81 3.28 -0.42 8.45
C ARG A 81 2.99 0.92 7.79
N VAL A 82 1.88 1.51 8.19
CA VAL A 82 1.55 2.92 7.91
C VAL A 82 1.36 3.65 9.23
N VAL A 83 2.09 4.76 9.40
CA VAL A 83 1.95 5.65 10.55
C VAL A 83 1.41 6.99 10.07
N MET A 84 0.25 7.39 10.59
CA MET A 84 -0.33 8.71 10.37
C MET A 84 -0.31 9.48 11.68
N PHE A 85 0.12 10.73 11.64
CA PHE A 85 0.27 11.54 12.85
C PHE A 85 -0.06 13.01 12.59
N ARG A 86 -0.46 13.68 13.65
CA ARG A 86 -0.75 15.11 13.66
C ARG A 86 0.54 15.90 13.92
N VAL A 87 0.76 16.96 13.12
CA VAL A 87 1.88 17.89 13.26
C VAL A 87 1.34 19.28 13.53
N PRO A 88 1.21 19.71 14.80
CA PRO A 88 0.89 21.09 15.14
C PRO A 88 2.15 21.96 15.04
N TRP A 89 2.00 23.16 14.50
CA TRP A 89 3.07 24.15 14.41
C TRP A 89 2.51 25.58 14.39
N VAL A 90 3.35 26.57 14.57
CA VAL A 90 2.97 27.98 14.56
C VAL A 90 3.59 28.66 13.35
N ASP A 91 2.79 29.33 12.54
CA ASP A 91 3.25 30.05 11.36
C ASP A 91 3.91 31.40 11.74
N ASP A 92 4.53 32.06 10.75
CA ASP A 92 5.23 33.33 10.94
C ASP A 92 4.29 34.49 11.39
N LYS A 93 2.99 34.28 11.32
CA LYS A 93 1.97 35.25 11.79
C LYS A 93 1.47 34.94 13.20
N GLY A 94 2.02 33.89 13.85
CA GLY A 94 1.62 33.46 15.18
C GLY A 94 0.36 32.58 15.23
N ASN A 95 -0.18 32.13 14.08
CA ASN A 95 -1.35 31.28 14.05
C ASN A 95 -0.96 29.80 14.20
N VAL A 96 -1.77 29.06 14.96
CA VAL A 96 -1.60 27.61 15.08
C VAL A 96 -2.11 26.94 13.81
N GLN A 97 -1.25 26.15 13.20
CA GLN A 97 -1.52 25.29 12.05
C GLN A 97 -1.45 23.82 12.47
N VAL A 98 -2.22 22.96 11.79
CA VAL A 98 -2.22 21.53 12.07
C VAL A 98 -2.13 20.76 10.75
N ASN A 99 -1.00 20.14 10.51
CA ASN A 99 -0.78 19.29 9.35
C ASN A 99 -0.91 17.81 9.71
N LYS A 100 -1.02 16.98 8.68
CA LYS A 100 -1.01 15.53 8.78
C LYS A 100 0.30 15.00 8.23
N GLY A 101 1.00 14.18 9.02
CA GLY A 101 2.20 13.48 8.58
C GLY A 101 1.91 12.02 8.25
N TYR A 102 2.65 11.47 7.28
CA TYR A 102 2.56 10.08 6.86
C TYR A 102 3.94 9.45 6.83
N ARG A 103 4.06 8.22 7.29
CA ARG A 103 5.23 7.37 7.08
C ARG A 103 4.76 5.99 6.65
N VAL A 104 5.08 5.62 5.43
CA VAL A 104 4.80 4.28 4.88
C VAL A 104 6.08 3.46 4.89
N GLN A 105 5.99 2.25 5.41
CA GLN A 105 7.09 1.29 5.55
C GLN A 105 6.70 0.02 4.79
N PHE A 106 7.25 -0.16 3.58
CA PHE A 106 6.84 -1.26 2.71
C PHE A 106 7.51 -2.57 3.04
N ASN A 107 8.84 -2.60 3.09
CA ASN A 107 9.57 -3.85 3.19
C ASN A 107 10.88 -3.66 3.97
N SER A 108 11.14 -4.53 4.95
CA SER A 108 12.34 -4.53 5.79
C SER A 108 13.31 -5.67 5.46
N ALA A 109 13.10 -6.42 4.38
CA ALA A 109 13.85 -7.64 4.06
C ALA A 109 15.37 -7.41 3.90
N ILE A 110 15.77 -6.24 3.40
CA ILE A 110 17.18 -5.90 3.18
C ILE A 110 17.72 -4.83 4.13
N GLY A 111 16.95 -4.42 5.11
CA GLY A 111 17.39 -3.43 6.11
C GLY A 111 16.27 -2.48 6.56
N PRO A 112 16.65 -1.46 7.35
CA PRO A 112 15.68 -0.48 7.86
C PRO A 112 15.08 0.34 6.74
N TYR A 113 13.81 0.74 6.92
CA TYR A 113 13.09 1.58 5.96
C TYR A 113 13.80 2.93 5.80
N LYS A 114 14.18 3.27 4.57
CA LYS A 114 14.88 4.51 4.25
C LYS A 114 14.38 5.05 2.92
N GLY A 115 13.96 6.29 2.90
CA GLY A 115 13.48 6.99 1.72
C GLY A 115 13.62 8.50 1.88
N GLY A 116 13.19 9.24 0.85
CA GLY A 116 13.17 10.68 0.86
C GLY A 116 12.04 11.27 1.72
N LEU A 117 12.11 12.57 1.95
CA LEU A 117 11.08 13.37 2.60
C LEU A 117 10.41 14.26 1.55
N ARG A 118 9.09 14.31 1.56
CA ARG A 118 8.31 15.17 0.66
C ARG A 118 7.49 16.17 1.46
N PHE A 119 7.75 17.45 1.24
CA PHE A 119 6.95 18.57 1.74
C PHE A 119 6.20 19.20 0.57
N HIS A 120 4.89 18.98 0.50
CA HIS A 120 4.05 19.62 -0.50
C HIS A 120 2.59 19.56 -0.06
N PRO A 121 1.76 20.58 -0.35
CA PRO A 121 0.35 20.58 0.03
C PRO A 121 -0.49 19.44 -0.55
N SER A 122 -0.06 18.86 -1.68
CA SER A 122 -0.75 17.72 -2.30
C SER A 122 -0.45 16.38 -1.65
N VAL A 123 0.44 16.31 -0.65
CA VAL A 123 0.81 15.04 -0.01
C VAL A 123 -0.40 14.40 0.66
N ASN A 124 -0.67 13.17 0.27
CA ASN A 124 -1.68 12.30 0.85
C ASN A 124 -1.12 10.87 0.97
N LEU A 125 -1.91 9.96 1.54
CA LEU A 125 -1.45 8.58 1.75
C LEU A 125 -1.15 7.86 0.43
N SER A 126 -1.98 8.05 -0.61
CA SER A 126 -1.78 7.44 -1.94
C SER A 126 -0.43 7.82 -2.54
N ILE A 127 -0.09 9.11 -2.51
CA ILE A 127 1.20 9.62 -3.02
C ILE A 127 2.38 9.04 -2.23
N ILE A 128 2.28 8.93 -0.90
CA ILE A 128 3.37 8.37 -0.10
C ILE A 128 3.48 6.85 -0.30
N LYS A 129 2.37 6.13 -0.47
CA LYS A 129 2.38 4.71 -0.87
C LYS A 129 3.01 4.53 -2.25
N PHE A 130 2.61 5.34 -3.23
CA PHE A 130 3.21 5.37 -4.56
C PHE A 130 4.74 5.50 -4.50
N LEU A 131 5.23 6.55 -3.85
CA LEU A 131 6.67 6.81 -3.74
C LEU A 131 7.42 5.71 -2.97
N GLY A 132 6.82 5.18 -1.91
CA GLY A 132 7.42 4.10 -1.12
C GLY A 132 7.47 2.79 -1.88
N PHE A 133 6.45 2.49 -2.67
CA PHE A 133 6.37 1.31 -3.52
C PHE A 133 7.43 1.34 -4.63
N GLU A 134 7.56 2.45 -5.36
CA GLU A 134 8.60 2.59 -6.37
C GLU A 134 10.02 2.49 -5.82
N GLN A 135 10.23 2.81 -4.55
CA GLN A 135 11.56 2.75 -3.93
C GLN A 135 12.01 1.34 -3.54
N ILE A 136 11.13 0.36 -3.54
CA ILE A 136 11.49 -1.04 -3.25
C ILE A 136 11.80 -1.85 -4.51
N PHE A 137 11.60 -1.27 -5.68
CA PHE A 137 11.94 -1.80 -7.00
C PHE A 137 13.00 -0.94 -7.70
#